data_1c76604a981e1f60e98a6ce0309b7dbd
#
_entry.id   1c76604a981e1f60e98a6ce0309b7dbd
#
_cell.length_a   1.000
_cell.length_b   1.000
_cell.length_c   1.000
_cell.angle_alpha   90.00
_cell.angle_beta   90.00
_cell.angle_gamma   90.00
#
_symmetry.space_group_name_H-M   'P 1'
#
loop_
_entity.id
_entity.type
_entity.pdbx_description
1 polymer ?
#
loop_
_entity_poly.entity_id
_entity_poly.type
_entity_poly.pdbx_seq_one_letter_code
_entity_poly.pdbx_strand_id
1 'polypeptide(L)'
;MNENKNLNKGLGIHARRFIAYVVLILVTFACLFWFYVLFINATRSNGELQAGFTPLPSTHLLENWNNLVHGTLPVWQGMINSLIVSVLSAALCRYFSTMTAYAIHAYDFKLKKYIYAFILAVMMIPTQVTALGFVKLVGTLHMEDTFIPLIVPTIAAPVTFFYMKQYMESTLPVSLIEAARIDGSGEFHTFNQIVLPLMKPAIAVQAIFT
;
A
#
# COMPACT_ATOMS: atom_id res chain seq x y z
N MET A 1 6.57 -54.23 4.37
CA MET A 1 6.47 -53.24 5.49
C MET A 1 6.65 -51.80 5.05
N ASN A 2 7.11 -51.52 3.82
CA ASN A 2 7.31 -50.11 3.30
C ASN A 2 6.09 -49.52 2.55
N GLU A 3 5.17 -50.31 2.00
CA GLU A 3 4.00 -49.81 1.28
C GLU A 3 3.00 -49.11 2.19
N ASN A 4 2.76 -49.64 3.39
CA ASN A 4 1.82 -49.01 4.36
C ASN A 4 2.30 -47.63 4.89
N LYS A 5 3.62 -47.37 4.87
CA LYS A 5 4.17 -46.05 5.27
C LYS A 5 3.93 -44.97 4.22
N ASN A 6 3.88 -45.33 2.94
CA ASN A 6 3.61 -44.40 1.84
C ASN A 6 2.11 -44.08 1.71
N LEU A 7 1.22 -45.03 1.96
CA LEU A 7 -0.22 -44.85 2.00
C LEU A 7 -0.62 -43.90 3.16
N ASN A 8 -0.04 -44.05 4.34
CA ASN A 8 -0.30 -43.14 5.48
C ASN A 8 0.24 -41.72 5.26
N LYS A 9 1.33 -41.54 4.52
CA LYS A 9 1.81 -40.21 4.10
C LYS A 9 0.87 -39.54 3.12
N GLY A 10 0.31 -40.29 2.17
CA GLY A 10 -0.66 -39.76 1.19
C GLY A 10 -1.97 -39.30 1.85
N LEU A 11 -2.54 -40.13 2.74
CA LEU A 11 -3.73 -39.78 3.52
C LEU A 11 -3.50 -38.54 4.41
N GLY A 12 -2.34 -38.43 5.04
CA GLY A 12 -1.98 -37.26 5.86
C GLY A 12 -1.89 -35.96 5.02
N ILE A 13 -1.41 -36.05 3.78
CA ILE A 13 -1.33 -34.89 2.87
C ILE A 13 -2.73 -34.45 2.41
N HIS A 14 -3.60 -35.38 2.05
CA HIS A 14 -4.97 -35.09 1.65
C HIS A 14 -5.79 -34.51 2.80
N ALA A 15 -5.67 -35.05 4.01
CA ALA A 15 -6.32 -34.51 5.20
C ALA A 15 -5.85 -33.08 5.53
N ARG A 16 -4.54 -32.82 5.45
CA ARG A 16 -3.98 -31.46 5.65
C ARG A 16 -4.46 -30.47 4.59
N ARG A 17 -4.54 -30.89 3.32
CA ARG A 17 -5.11 -30.06 2.24
C ARG A 17 -6.58 -29.78 2.47
N PHE A 18 -7.36 -30.77 2.85
CA PHE A 18 -8.78 -30.59 3.17
C PHE A 18 -8.97 -29.58 4.31
N ILE A 19 -8.25 -29.74 5.41
CA ILE A 19 -8.30 -28.79 6.55
C ILE A 19 -7.90 -27.38 6.09
N ALA A 20 -6.82 -27.26 5.30
CA ALA A 20 -6.38 -25.97 4.77
C ALA A 20 -7.46 -25.30 3.90
N TYR A 21 -8.13 -26.06 3.02
CA TYR A 21 -9.23 -25.52 2.21
C TYR A 21 -10.42 -25.11 3.07
N VAL A 22 -10.81 -25.90 4.06
CA VAL A 22 -11.89 -25.53 4.99
C VAL A 22 -11.59 -24.24 5.72
N VAL A 23 -10.37 -24.12 6.26
CA VAL A 23 -9.93 -22.88 6.95
C VAL A 23 -9.92 -21.69 6.00
N LEU A 24 -9.37 -21.86 4.78
CA LEU A 24 -9.33 -20.78 3.79
C LEU A 24 -10.73 -20.35 3.36
N ILE A 25 -11.66 -21.27 3.14
CA ILE A 25 -13.06 -20.98 2.79
C ILE A 25 -13.72 -20.21 3.93
N LEU A 26 -13.56 -20.65 5.19
CA LEU A 26 -14.13 -19.94 6.33
C LEU A 26 -13.58 -18.52 6.49
N VAL A 27 -12.27 -18.36 6.34
CA VAL A 27 -11.63 -17.01 6.38
C VAL A 27 -12.12 -16.16 5.22
N THR A 28 -12.20 -16.70 4.01
CA THR A 28 -12.71 -15.99 2.83
C THR A 28 -14.15 -15.56 3.05
N PHE A 29 -15.00 -16.45 3.57
CA PHE A 29 -16.39 -16.13 3.90
C PHE A 29 -16.47 -15.03 4.96
N ALA A 30 -15.68 -15.11 6.03
CA ALA A 30 -15.61 -14.09 7.06
C ALA A 30 -15.18 -12.72 6.52
N CYS A 31 -14.18 -12.69 5.62
CA CYS A 31 -13.72 -11.46 4.96
C CYS A 31 -14.79 -10.87 4.03
N LEU A 32 -15.46 -11.71 3.22
CA LEU A 32 -16.48 -11.26 2.27
C LEU A 32 -17.80 -10.89 2.96
N PHE A 33 -18.08 -11.41 4.13
CA PHE A 33 -19.31 -11.18 4.87
C PHE A 33 -19.57 -9.68 5.12
N TRP A 34 -18.53 -8.91 5.46
CA TRP A 34 -18.66 -7.47 5.69
C TRP A 34 -19.03 -6.70 4.44
N PHE A 35 -18.49 -7.10 3.28
CA PHE A 35 -18.88 -6.50 2.01
C PHE A 35 -20.32 -6.84 1.66
N TYR A 36 -20.75 -8.07 1.93
CA TYR A 36 -22.14 -8.46 1.80
C TYR A 36 -23.07 -7.62 2.66
N VAL A 37 -22.73 -7.45 3.95
CA VAL A 37 -23.50 -6.60 4.88
C VAL A 37 -23.58 -5.16 4.38
N LEU A 38 -22.47 -4.60 3.88
CA LEU A 38 -22.43 -3.25 3.33
C LEU A 38 -23.35 -3.12 2.12
N PHE A 39 -23.33 -4.09 1.21
CA PHE A 39 -24.20 -4.11 0.04
C PHE A 39 -25.69 -4.20 0.43
N ILE A 40 -26.03 -5.10 1.34
CA ILE A 40 -27.41 -5.24 1.86
C ILE A 40 -27.85 -3.93 2.51
N ASN A 41 -27.02 -3.34 3.37
CA ASN A 41 -27.36 -2.10 4.05
C ASN A 41 -27.57 -0.92 3.09
N ALA A 42 -26.84 -0.89 1.96
CA ALA A 42 -27.05 0.12 0.94
C ALA A 42 -28.45 0.09 0.30
N THR A 43 -29.15 -1.05 0.39
CA THR A 43 -30.52 -1.21 -0.12
C THR A 43 -31.61 -0.89 0.90
N ARG A 44 -31.26 -0.56 2.15
CA ARG A 44 -32.19 -0.45 3.29
C ARG A 44 -32.45 1.01 3.67
N SER A 45 -33.62 1.27 4.21
CA SER A 45 -33.96 2.55 4.81
C SER A 45 -33.30 2.73 6.19
N ASN A 46 -33.23 3.97 6.69
CA ASN A 46 -32.69 4.28 8.01
C ASN A 46 -33.44 3.54 9.14
N GLY A 47 -34.76 3.39 9.03
CA GLY A 47 -35.56 2.64 10.01
C GLY A 47 -35.23 1.15 10.04
N GLU A 48 -35.06 0.54 8.87
CA GLU A 48 -34.65 -0.86 8.74
C GLU A 48 -33.22 -1.11 9.26
N LEU A 49 -32.31 -0.15 9.07
CA LEU A 49 -30.95 -0.22 9.62
C LEU A 49 -30.94 -0.22 11.14
N GLN A 50 -31.78 0.61 11.76
CA GLN A 50 -31.94 0.66 13.24
C GLN A 50 -32.58 -0.61 13.81
N ALA A 51 -33.41 -1.32 13.05
CA ALA A 51 -34.00 -2.59 13.45
C ALA A 51 -33.00 -3.76 13.53
N GLY A 52 -31.75 -3.56 13.09
CA GLY A 52 -30.69 -4.55 13.17
C GLY A 52 -30.36 -5.25 11.85
N PHE A 53 -29.52 -6.27 11.90
CA PHE A 53 -29.07 -7.00 10.71
C PHE A 53 -30.17 -7.89 10.13
N THR A 54 -30.34 -7.80 8.81
CA THR A 54 -31.13 -8.73 8.00
C THR A 54 -30.27 -9.20 6.81
N PRO A 55 -30.32 -10.48 6.40
CA PRO A 55 -29.56 -10.97 5.25
C PRO A 55 -30.24 -10.67 3.91
N LEU A 56 -31.44 -10.12 3.87
CA LEU A 56 -32.19 -9.85 2.65
C LEU A 56 -32.07 -8.38 2.24
N PRO A 57 -31.90 -8.11 0.92
CA PRO A 57 -31.92 -6.76 0.41
C PRO A 57 -33.31 -6.13 0.52
N SER A 58 -33.39 -4.81 0.67
CA SER A 58 -34.61 -4.01 0.61
C SER A 58 -34.70 -3.25 -0.73
N THR A 59 -35.70 -2.41 -0.86
CA THR A 59 -36.06 -1.73 -2.12
C THR A 59 -35.55 -0.28 -2.23
N HIS A 60 -34.84 0.23 -1.22
CA HIS A 60 -34.46 1.64 -1.12
C HIS A 60 -33.13 2.00 -1.82
N LEU A 61 -32.53 1.10 -2.61
CA LEU A 61 -31.23 1.34 -3.25
C LEU A 61 -31.22 2.61 -4.13
N LEU A 62 -32.25 2.81 -4.94
CA LEU A 62 -32.34 3.97 -5.84
C LEU A 62 -32.57 5.28 -5.07
N GLU A 63 -33.38 5.23 -4.03
CA GLU A 63 -33.60 6.36 -3.14
C GLU A 63 -32.31 6.75 -2.41
N ASN A 64 -31.62 5.79 -1.83
CA ASN A 64 -30.33 6.01 -1.15
C ASN A 64 -29.27 6.55 -2.13
N TRP A 65 -29.22 6.02 -3.35
CA TRP A 65 -28.34 6.52 -4.41
C TRP A 65 -28.65 7.97 -4.77
N ASN A 66 -29.94 8.29 -4.98
CA ASN A 66 -30.37 9.66 -5.29
C ASN A 66 -30.02 10.63 -4.15
N ASN A 67 -30.26 10.22 -2.90
CA ASN A 67 -29.91 11.01 -1.72
C ASN A 67 -28.39 11.19 -1.57
N LEU A 68 -27.58 10.21 -1.96
CA LEU A 68 -26.14 10.32 -1.95
C LEU A 68 -25.63 11.31 -3.00
N VAL A 69 -26.16 11.21 -4.23
CA VAL A 69 -25.67 12.01 -5.38
C VAL A 69 -26.17 13.47 -5.35
N HIS A 70 -27.42 13.67 -4.91
CA HIS A 70 -28.08 14.98 -4.91
C HIS A 70 -28.28 15.56 -3.50
N GLY A 71 -27.77 14.87 -2.47
CA GLY A 71 -27.84 15.31 -1.08
C GLY A 71 -26.89 16.47 -0.79
N THR A 72 -26.86 16.86 0.48
CA THR A 72 -26.04 17.98 0.97
C THR A 72 -24.54 17.67 1.03
N LEU A 73 -24.15 16.40 0.97
CA LEU A 73 -22.76 15.98 1.04
C LEU A 73 -22.10 16.07 -0.35
N PRO A 74 -20.97 16.76 -0.50
CA PRO A 74 -20.27 16.89 -1.78
C PRO A 74 -19.45 15.61 -2.11
N VAL A 75 -20.16 14.48 -2.32
CA VAL A 75 -19.53 13.15 -2.47
C VAL A 75 -18.56 13.10 -3.65
N TRP A 76 -18.97 13.68 -4.79
CA TRP A 76 -18.12 13.71 -5.98
C TRP A 76 -16.84 14.52 -5.77
N GLN A 77 -16.95 15.66 -5.09
CA GLN A 77 -15.78 16.47 -4.74
C GLN A 77 -14.85 15.69 -3.79
N GLY A 78 -15.43 15.01 -2.79
CA GLY A 78 -14.66 14.15 -1.86
C GLY A 78 -13.94 13.02 -2.58
N MET A 79 -14.58 12.35 -3.54
CA MET A 79 -13.97 11.29 -4.35
C MET A 79 -12.83 11.82 -5.23
N ILE A 80 -13.02 12.97 -5.88
CA ILE A 80 -11.97 13.59 -6.69
C ILE A 80 -10.79 14.01 -5.81
N ASN A 81 -11.04 14.63 -4.68
CA ASN A 81 -9.99 15.02 -3.73
C ASN A 81 -9.20 13.81 -3.24
N SER A 82 -9.90 12.71 -2.87
CA SER A 82 -9.25 11.46 -2.47
C SER A 82 -8.42 10.85 -3.59
N LEU A 83 -8.91 10.90 -4.82
CA LEU A 83 -8.18 10.41 -5.99
C LEU A 83 -6.90 11.24 -6.22
N ILE A 84 -6.98 12.56 -6.15
CA ILE A 84 -5.83 13.46 -6.31
C ILE A 84 -4.78 13.16 -5.23
N VAL A 85 -5.20 13.14 -3.97
CA VAL A 85 -4.29 12.88 -2.83
C VAL A 85 -3.64 11.49 -2.98
N SER A 86 -4.43 10.45 -3.26
CA SER A 86 -3.93 9.07 -3.37
C SER A 86 -2.94 8.92 -4.52
N VAL A 87 -3.26 9.44 -5.71
CA VAL A 87 -2.39 9.31 -6.89
C VAL A 87 -1.09 10.06 -6.68
N LEU A 88 -1.15 11.32 -6.19
CA LEU A 88 0.05 12.11 -5.98
C LEU A 88 0.93 11.53 -4.86
N SER A 89 0.32 11.14 -3.73
CA SER A 89 1.04 10.48 -2.62
C SER A 89 1.71 9.20 -3.09
N ALA A 90 0.97 8.37 -3.82
CA ALA A 90 1.48 7.11 -4.34
C ALA A 90 2.64 7.31 -5.33
N ALA A 91 2.50 8.24 -6.28
CA ALA A 91 3.53 8.51 -7.28
C ALA A 91 4.80 9.09 -6.66
N LEU A 92 4.66 10.14 -5.84
CA LEU A 92 5.79 10.81 -5.22
C LEU A 92 6.52 9.90 -4.21
N CYS A 93 5.79 9.18 -3.38
CA CYS A 93 6.36 8.23 -2.44
C CYS A 93 7.27 7.22 -3.15
N ARG A 94 6.79 6.60 -4.23
CA ARG A 94 7.55 5.56 -4.94
C ARG A 94 8.72 6.11 -5.71
N TYR A 95 8.51 7.25 -6.37
CA TYR A 95 9.57 7.89 -7.13
C TYR A 95 10.76 8.25 -6.22
N PHE A 96 10.50 8.97 -5.13
CA PHE A 96 11.55 9.42 -4.22
C PHE A 96 12.13 8.28 -3.37
N SER A 97 11.31 7.30 -2.95
CA SER A 97 11.81 6.11 -2.26
C SER A 97 12.72 5.27 -3.14
N THR A 98 12.36 5.09 -4.43
CA THR A 98 13.19 4.37 -5.40
C THR A 98 14.48 5.15 -5.71
N MET A 99 14.40 6.48 -5.84
CA MET A 99 15.56 7.33 -6.06
C MET A 99 16.53 7.30 -4.88
N THR A 100 16.00 7.33 -3.65
CA THR A 100 16.82 7.20 -2.44
C THR A 100 17.45 5.81 -2.33
N ALA A 101 16.70 4.76 -2.66
CA ALA A 101 17.22 3.39 -2.72
C ALA A 101 18.33 3.24 -3.76
N TYR A 102 18.16 3.86 -4.94
CA TYR A 102 19.18 3.90 -5.98
C TYR A 102 20.45 4.61 -5.50
N ALA A 103 20.33 5.76 -4.85
CA ALA A 103 21.48 6.48 -4.31
C ALA A 103 22.24 5.62 -3.28
N ILE A 104 21.55 4.95 -2.39
CA ILE A 104 22.17 4.05 -1.39
C ILE A 104 22.75 2.77 -2.04
N HIS A 105 22.17 2.29 -3.16
CA HIS A 105 22.65 1.11 -3.86
C HIS A 105 23.87 1.40 -4.75
N ALA A 106 23.75 2.40 -5.60
CA ALA A 106 24.65 2.67 -6.73
C ALA A 106 25.91 3.48 -6.39
N TYR A 107 25.86 4.24 -5.28
CA TYR A 107 26.97 5.11 -4.91
C TYR A 107 27.68 4.64 -3.66
N ASP A 108 28.97 4.89 -3.59
CA ASP A 108 29.78 4.74 -2.39
C ASP A 108 30.23 6.13 -1.88
N PHE A 109 29.76 6.50 -0.69
CA PHE A 109 30.04 7.80 -0.08
C PHE A 109 30.16 7.69 1.45
N LYS A 110 30.93 8.58 2.06
CA LYS A 110 31.29 8.49 3.49
C LYS A 110 30.12 8.38 4.46
N LEU A 111 29.00 9.03 4.18
CA LEU A 111 27.83 9.07 5.05
C LEU A 111 26.78 7.96 4.75
N LYS A 112 26.98 7.13 3.73
CA LYS A 112 26.05 6.07 3.29
C LYS A 112 25.54 5.23 4.45
N LYS A 113 26.45 4.69 5.27
CA LYS A 113 26.11 3.84 6.42
C LYS A 113 25.27 4.57 7.46
N TYR A 114 25.61 5.81 7.75
CA TYR A 114 24.90 6.62 8.75
C TYR A 114 23.50 7.02 8.27
N ILE A 115 23.35 7.43 7.00
CA ILE A 115 22.05 7.77 6.41
C ILE A 115 21.15 6.52 6.38
N TYR A 116 21.67 5.39 5.96
CA TYR A 116 20.91 4.14 5.96
C TYR A 116 20.48 3.74 7.39
N ALA A 117 21.39 3.79 8.36
CA ALA A 117 21.07 3.50 9.75
C ALA A 117 20.04 4.49 10.33
N PHE A 118 20.13 5.77 9.98
CA PHE A 118 19.16 6.78 10.38
C PHE A 118 17.76 6.49 9.84
N ILE A 119 17.64 6.14 8.55
CA ILE A 119 16.35 5.78 7.95
C ILE A 119 15.74 4.56 8.67
N LEU A 120 16.56 3.54 8.99
CA LEU A 120 16.10 2.37 9.74
C LEU A 120 15.68 2.74 11.17
N ALA A 121 16.42 3.63 11.84
CA ALA A 121 16.08 4.09 13.19
C ALA A 121 14.73 4.83 13.21
N VAL A 122 14.44 5.65 12.19
CA VAL A 122 13.14 6.33 12.07
C VAL A 122 11.98 5.34 11.95
N MET A 123 12.17 4.17 11.32
CA MET A 123 11.14 3.12 11.25
C MET A 123 10.77 2.53 12.63
N MET A 124 11.63 2.67 13.63
CA MET A 124 11.38 2.18 14.98
C MET A 124 10.49 3.12 15.80
N ILE A 125 10.28 4.35 15.34
CA ILE A 125 9.43 5.32 16.03
C ILE A 125 7.96 4.95 15.83
N PRO A 126 7.18 4.74 16.92
CA PRO A 126 5.76 4.45 16.80
C PRO A 126 5.00 5.59 16.09
N THR A 127 4.22 5.24 15.07
CA THR A 127 3.46 6.22 14.28
C THR A 127 2.46 7.04 15.11
N GLN A 128 1.95 6.47 16.20
CA GLN A 128 1.03 7.14 17.12
C GLN A 128 1.70 8.35 17.82
N VAL A 129 2.98 8.25 18.13
CA VAL A 129 3.73 9.35 18.77
C VAL A 129 3.99 10.47 17.77
N THR A 130 4.34 10.11 16.53
CA THR A 130 4.60 11.10 15.48
C THR A 130 3.33 11.83 15.04
N ALA A 131 2.15 11.19 15.12
CA ALA A 131 0.88 11.78 14.72
C ALA A 131 0.55 13.06 15.51
N LEU A 132 0.74 13.06 16.84
CA LEU A 132 0.48 14.24 17.66
C LEU A 132 1.40 15.42 17.31
N GLY A 133 2.69 15.14 17.11
CA GLY A 133 3.66 16.13 16.68
C GLY A 133 3.35 16.68 15.29
N PHE A 134 2.90 15.82 14.39
CA PHE A 134 2.54 16.18 13.03
C PHE A 134 1.32 17.13 12.99
N VAL A 135 0.24 16.81 13.70
CA VAL A 135 -0.94 17.69 13.79
C VAL A 135 -0.55 19.08 14.31
N LYS A 136 0.29 19.14 15.36
CA LYS A 136 0.78 20.42 15.89
C LYS A 136 1.62 21.19 14.87
N LEU A 137 2.46 20.50 14.11
CA LEU A 137 3.28 21.09 13.05
C LEU A 137 2.41 21.70 11.95
N VAL A 138 1.40 20.93 11.47
CA VAL A 138 0.44 21.39 10.45
C VAL A 138 -0.27 22.67 10.91
N GLY A 139 -0.77 22.72 12.15
CA GLY A 139 -1.38 23.92 12.73
C GLY A 139 -0.42 25.09 12.84
N THR A 140 0.83 24.85 13.27
CA THR A 140 1.84 25.92 13.36
C THR A 140 2.19 26.52 11.99
N LEU A 141 2.14 25.70 10.94
CA LEU A 141 2.44 26.10 9.56
C LEU A 141 1.19 26.60 8.79
N HIS A 142 0.02 26.64 9.43
CA HIS A 142 -1.28 27.03 8.83
C HIS A 142 -1.60 26.29 7.53
N MET A 143 -1.42 24.96 7.53
CA MET A 143 -1.64 24.10 6.36
C MET A 143 -2.88 23.20 6.49
N GLU A 144 -3.78 23.44 7.46
CA GLU A 144 -4.93 22.58 7.79
C GLU A 144 -5.88 22.35 6.61
N ASP A 145 -6.15 23.39 5.84
CA ASP A 145 -7.11 23.35 4.71
C ASP A 145 -6.45 23.08 3.36
N THR A 146 -5.29 22.38 3.36
CA THR A 146 -4.56 22.08 2.12
C THR A 146 -4.28 20.58 1.98
N PHE A 147 -3.98 20.13 0.76
CA PHE A 147 -3.54 18.75 0.52
C PHE A 147 -2.05 18.50 0.84
N ILE A 148 -1.30 19.57 1.12
CA ILE A 148 0.15 19.50 1.37
C ILE A 148 0.49 18.54 2.51
N PRO A 149 -0.15 18.62 3.70
CA PRO A 149 0.13 17.72 4.81
C PRO A 149 -0.20 16.25 4.52
N LEU A 150 -1.09 15.99 3.57
CA LEU A 150 -1.46 14.63 3.19
C LEU A 150 -0.49 14.03 2.15
N ILE A 151 0.08 14.85 1.28
CA ILE A 151 0.90 14.42 0.15
C ILE A 151 2.40 14.46 0.50
N VAL A 152 2.90 15.60 1.01
CA VAL A 152 4.35 15.83 1.17
C VAL A 152 5.03 14.85 2.11
N PRO A 153 4.47 14.49 3.29
CA PRO A 153 5.12 13.54 4.19
C PRO A 153 5.29 12.14 3.60
N THR A 154 4.43 11.76 2.64
CA THR A 154 4.52 10.43 2.00
C THR A 154 5.76 10.27 1.12
N ILE A 155 6.41 11.38 0.71
CA ILE A 155 7.67 11.38 -0.03
C ILE A 155 8.77 10.70 0.80
N ALA A 156 8.77 10.93 2.11
CA ALA A 156 9.72 10.35 3.05
C ALA A 156 9.13 9.11 3.74
N ALA A 157 8.96 8.02 2.99
CA ALA A 157 8.40 6.76 3.48
C ALA A 157 9.50 5.71 3.72
N PRO A 158 10.03 5.57 4.95
CA PRO A 158 11.14 4.66 5.25
C PRO A 158 10.85 3.21 4.92
N VAL A 159 9.62 2.75 5.13
CA VAL A 159 9.19 1.37 4.81
C VAL A 159 9.26 1.11 3.31
N THR A 160 8.73 2.04 2.50
CA THR A 160 8.77 1.94 1.04
C THR A 160 10.21 1.99 0.52
N PHE A 161 11.03 2.91 1.06
CA PHE A 161 12.47 2.97 0.76
C PHE A 161 13.15 1.63 1.05
N PHE A 162 12.93 1.05 2.23
CA PHE A 162 13.54 -0.23 2.63
C PHE A 162 13.16 -1.35 1.66
N TYR A 163 11.88 -1.45 1.29
CA TYR A 163 11.40 -2.43 0.31
C TYR A 163 12.06 -2.23 -1.07
N MET A 164 12.10 -0.98 -1.55
CA MET A 164 12.74 -0.68 -2.84
C MET A 164 14.22 -1.03 -2.83
N LYS A 165 14.91 -0.75 -1.73
CA LYS A 165 16.32 -1.09 -1.57
C LYS A 165 16.56 -2.61 -1.60
N GLN A 166 15.78 -3.38 -0.85
CA GLN A 166 15.89 -4.85 -0.83
C GLN A 166 15.62 -5.46 -2.21
N TYR A 167 14.59 -4.97 -2.90
CA TYR A 167 14.29 -5.43 -4.25
C TYR A 167 15.42 -5.07 -5.22
N MET A 168 15.96 -3.87 -5.13
CA MET A 168 17.05 -3.39 -5.99
C MET A 168 18.34 -4.23 -5.79
N GLU A 169 18.67 -4.56 -4.55
CA GLU A 169 19.81 -5.43 -4.23
C GLU A 169 19.71 -6.83 -4.87
N SER A 170 18.50 -7.33 -5.04
CA SER A 170 18.27 -8.66 -5.63
C SER A 170 18.15 -8.66 -7.15
N THR A 171 17.80 -7.51 -7.76
CA THR A 171 17.40 -7.46 -9.18
C THR A 171 18.22 -6.51 -10.04
N LEU A 172 18.94 -5.56 -9.46
CA LEU A 172 19.73 -4.56 -10.18
C LEU A 172 21.23 -4.74 -9.92
N PRO A 173 21.97 -5.40 -10.82
CA PRO A 173 23.43 -5.49 -10.70
C PRO A 173 24.09 -4.10 -10.84
N VAL A 174 25.05 -3.80 -9.98
CA VAL A 174 25.80 -2.53 -10.04
C VAL A 174 26.54 -2.39 -11.38
N SER A 175 26.99 -3.49 -11.98
CA SER A 175 27.64 -3.52 -13.29
C SER A 175 26.78 -2.93 -14.41
N LEU A 176 25.45 -3.01 -14.32
CA LEU A 176 24.55 -2.38 -15.28
C LEU A 176 24.63 -0.85 -15.22
N ILE A 177 24.75 -0.32 -14.01
CA ILE A 177 24.87 1.12 -13.76
C ILE A 177 26.26 1.60 -14.23
N GLU A 178 27.30 0.81 -13.96
CA GLU A 178 28.67 1.09 -14.41
C GLU A 178 28.77 1.10 -15.94
N ALA A 179 28.13 0.14 -16.62
CA ALA A 179 28.05 0.12 -18.08
C ALA A 179 27.38 1.39 -18.64
N ALA A 180 26.23 1.79 -18.05
CA ALA A 180 25.56 3.02 -18.46
C ALA A 180 26.44 4.27 -18.28
N ARG A 181 27.26 4.32 -17.22
CA ARG A 181 28.24 5.40 -17.01
C ARG A 181 29.33 5.41 -18.05
N ILE A 182 29.85 4.23 -18.44
CA ILE A 182 30.87 4.08 -19.51
C ILE A 182 30.29 4.57 -20.83
N ASP A 183 29.01 4.29 -21.10
CA ASP A 183 28.29 4.78 -22.29
C ASP A 183 27.97 6.29 -22.25
N GLY A 184 28.41 7.00 -21.20
CA GLY A 184 28.21 8.45 -21.05
C GLY A 184 26.82 8.86 -20.54
N SER A 185 26.02 7.93 -20.03
CA SER A 185 24.70 8.23 -19.45
C SER A 185 24.84 9.04 -18.15
N GLY A 186 24.15 10.18 -18.09
CA GLY A 186 24.06 10.96 -16.86
C GLY A 186 23.21 10.24 -15.80
N GLU A 187 23.49 10.47 -14.51
CA GLU A 187 22.86 9.75 -13.39
C GLU A 187 21.34 9.86 -13.35
N PHE A 188 20.79 11.05 -13.63
CA PHE A 188 19.34 11.25 -13.68
C PHE A 188 18.69 10.49 -14.85
N HIS A 189 19.38 10.42 -15.98
CA HIS A 189 18.95 9.65 -17.14
C HIS A 189 19.00 8.16 -16.85
N THR A 190 20.10 7.65 -16.28
CA THR A 190 20.26 6.26 -15.85
C THR A 190 19.15 5.86 -14.88
N PHE A 191 18.86 6.70 -13.88
CA PHE A 191 17.76 6.43 -12.94
C PHE A 191 16.41 6.32 -13.65
N ASN A 192 16.04 7.29 -14.48
CA ASN A 192 14.70 7.33 -15.07
C ASN A 192 14.50 6.33 -16.22
N GLN A 193 15.54 6.07 -17.04
CA GLN A 193 15.42 5.27 -18.26
C GLN A 193 15.85 3.81 -18.07
N ILE A 194 16.66 3.51 -17.05
CA ILE A 194 17.16 2.16 -16.81
C ILE A 194 16.62 1.63 -15.48
N VAL A 195 16.91 2.32 -14.38
CA VAL A 195 16.60 1.81 -13.04
C VAL A 195 15.10 1.80 -12.77
N LEU A 196 14.42 2.93 -12.97
CA LEU A 196 12.98 3.06 -12.67
C LEU A 196 12.10 2.06 -13.46
N PRO A 197 12.33 1.79 -14.75
CA PRO A 197 11.65 0.73 -15.49
C PRO A 197 11.88 -0.68 -14.92
N LEU A 198 13.09 -1.00 -14.49
CA LEU A 198 13.43 -2.29 -13.89
C LEU A 198 12.75 -2.46 -12.51
N MET A 199 12.49 -1.35 -11.82
CA MET A 199 11.81 -1.34 -10.53
C MET A 199 10.27 -1.39 -10.63
N LYS A 200 9.68 -1.35 -11.83
CA LYS A 200 8.23 -1.38 -12.05
C LYS A 200 7.50 -2.49 -11.26
N PRO A 201 7.98 -3.74 -11.19
CA PRO A 201 7.28 -4.77 -10.41
C PRO A 201 7.21 -4.43 -8.93
N ALA A 202 8.30 -3.93 -8.34
CA ALA A 202 8.34 -3.51 -6.93
C ALA A 202 7.45 -2.28 -6.69
N ILE A 203 7.46 -1.32 -7.62
CA ILE A 203 6.61 -0.13 -7.57
C ILE A 203 5.14 -0.53 -7.61
N ALA A 204 4.75 -1.46 -8.49
CA ALA A 204 3.37 -1.93 -8.62
C ALA A 204 2.89 -2.62 -7.33
N VAL A 205 3.70 -3.48 -6.73
CA VAL A 205 3.38 -4.13 -5.45
C VAL A 205 3.16 -3.09 -4.36
N GLN A 206 4.09 -2.15 -4.21
CA GLN A 206 3.96 -1.11 -3.20
C GLN A 206 2.81 -0.14 -3.48
N ALA A 207 2.41 0.05 -4.74
CA ALA A 207 1.28 0.91 -5.11
C ALA A 207 -0.07 0.42 -4.51
N ILE A 208 -0.19 -0.86 -4.24
CA ILE A 208 -1.39 -1.45 -3.64
C ILE A 208 -1.44 -1.19 -2.12
N PHE A 209 -0.28 -1.02 -1.46
CA PHE A 209 -0.17 -0.89 -0.01
C PHE A 209 -0.12 0.57 0.50
N THR A 210 -0.26 1.55 -0.36
CA THR A 210 -0.33 2.97 0.02
C THR A 210 -1.67 3.57 -0.33
#